data_c6d1b8eca3836ae224f60733adcae9b9
#
_entry.id   c6d1b8eca3836ae224f60733adcae9b9
#
_cell.length_a   1.000
_cell.length_b   1.000
_cell.length_c   1.000
_cell.angle_alpha   90.00
_cell.angle_beta   90.00
_cell.angle_gamma   90.00
#
_symmetry.space_group_name_H-M   'P 1'
#
loop_
_entity.id
_entity.type
_entity.pdbx_description
1 polymer ?
#
loop_
_entity_poly.entity_id
_entity_poly.type
_entity_poly.pdbx_seq_one_letter_code
_entity_poly.pdbx_strand_id
1 'polypeptide(L)'
;MPQSINTNNVSLNAQRNLNTSQSSLATSMQRLSSGLRVNSAKDDAAGLAIAERMNTQVRGLNVAARNANDGISLAQTAEGALGKVGDMLQRMRELAVQAANATNSADDRKALQSEVMQLRDEVDRIAKGASFNGKKLLDGSFTAATFQIGANSGDSITVGSLADTRASQLSSIAYAAVTVAGINLDGTPPAITSLTAIPAPPATNALDITVNGVTTELGAIAAAGNARERMGQIAEAINRKSAESGVSAFVVDNGNGTVDVELLSSKVNPATGLAYVPTFGADFTVAATGLAPPTFVANTAAQGAGIDTVDVTSDKNAWIAIKKLDSALDQVNHSRGTLGALQSRFENAVASIQIQAENLSAARGRIMDADFAMETANLSRAQILQQAGTAMVAQANQLPQQVLALLRN
;
A
#
# COMPACT_ATOMS: atom_id res chain seq x y z
N MET A 1 75.20 34.81 33.87
CA MET A 1 74.97 34.89 32.43
C MET A 1 75.70 36.11 31.93
N PRO A 2 76.51 36.09 30.90
CA PRO A 2 77.12 37.30 30.39
C PRO A 2 76.01 38.22 29.85
N GLN A 3 75.92 39.41 30.39
CA GLN A 3 74.99 40.44 29.93
C GLN A 3 75.59 41.15 28.75
N SER A 4 75.17 40.80 27.51
CA SER A 4 75.57 41.53 26.32
C SER A 4 74.71 42.83 26.17
N ILE A 5 75.35 43.94 26.05
CA ILE A 5 74.70 45.28 25.95
C ILE A 5 74.06 45.46 24.57
N ASN A 6 74.66 44.91 23.51
CA ASN A 6 74.18 45.08 22.13
C ASN A 6 73.06 44.13 21.73
N THR A 7 72.85 43.05 22.48
CA THR A 7 71.77 42.05 22.20
C THR A 7 70.99 41.74 23.48
N ASN A 8 69.81 42.36 23.61
CA ASN A 8 68.96 42.17 24.78
C ASN A 8 68.09 40.91 24.67
N ASN A 9 68.69 39.76 25.05
CA ASN A 9 68.03 38.46 25.00
C ASN A 9 66.75 38.38 25.85
N VAL A 10 66.67 39.19 26.94
CA VAL A 10 65.45 39.21 27.79
C VAL A 10 64.31 39.90 27.06
N SER A 11 64.61 41.08 26.38
CA SER A 11 63.60 41.73 25.56
C SER A 11 63.12 40.90 24.39
N LEU A 12 64.04 40.22 23.68
CA LEU A 12 63.67 39.30 22.58
C LEU A 12 62.82 38.10 23.05
N ASN A 13 63.07 37.57 24.22
CA ASN A 13 62.23 36.51 24.82
C ASN A 13 60.90 37.05 25.23
N ALA A 14 60.82 38.22 25.84
CA ALA A 14 59.55 38.88 26.20
C ALA A 14 58.73 39.21 24.96
N GLN A 15 59.35 39.65 23.85
CA GLN A 15 58.66 39.91 22.57
C GLN A 15 58.11 38.64 21.96
N ARG A 16 58.88 37.51 21.96
CA ARG A 16 58.36 36.20 21.48
C ARG A 16 57.15 35.75 22.27
N ASN A 17 57.20 35.83 23.61
CA ASN A 17 56.09 35.47 24.47
C ASN A 17 54.88 36.38 24.24
N LEU A 18 55.08 37.68 24.00
CA LEU A 18 54.01 38.62 23.65
C LEU A 18 53.35 38.24 22.31
N ASN A 19 54.14 37.94 21.28
CA ASN A 19 53.62 37.51 19.98
C ASN A 19 52.83 36.17 20.10
N THR A 20 53.30 35.24 20.92
CA THR A 20 52.59 33.99 21.19
C THR A 20 51.26 34.26 21.89
N SER A 21 51.23 35.16 22.88
CA SER A 21 50.00 35.56 23.59
C SER A 21 49.01 36.26 22.66
N GLN A 22 49.48 37.11 21.75
CA GLN A 22 48.65 37.80 20.74
C GLN A 22 48.04 36.79 19.74
N SER A 23 48.82 35.81 19.29
CA SER A 23 48.30 34.75 18.39
C SER A 23 47.25 33.87 19.10
N SER A 24 47.47 33.55 20.37
CA SER A 24 46.49 32.79 21.19
C SER A 24 45.20 33.61 21.39
N LEU A 25 45.32 34.93 21.66
CA LEU A 25 44.20 35.84 21.79
C LEU A 25 43.37 35.91 20.51
N ALA A 26 44.02 36.04 19.34
CA ALA A 26 43.36 36.05 18.04
C ALA A 26 42.60 34.73 17.76
N THR A 27 43.21 33.59 18.09
CA THR A 27 42.58 32.26 17.93
C THR A 27 41.36 32.11 18.85
N SER A 28 41.47 32.51 20.13
CA SER A 28 40.34 32.46 21.07
C SER A 28 39.21 33.39 20.67
N MET A 29 39.52 34.59 20.18
CA MET A 29 38.52 35.50 19.63
C MET A 29 37.81 34.92 18.40
N GLN A 30 38.55 34.28 17.49
CA GLN A 30 37.99 33.66 16.31
C GLN A 30 37.05 32.49 16.67
N ARG A 31 37.47 31.63 17.60
CA ARG A 31 36.66 30.47 18.09
C ARG A 31 35.42 30.94 18.83
N LEU A 32 35.55 31.99 19.67
CA LEU A 32 34.40 32.52 20.39
C LEU A 32 33.40 33.20 19.44
N SER A 33 33.88 33.89 18.42
CA SER A 33 33.05 34.57 17.41
C SER A 33 32.33 33.56 16.49
N SER A 34 33.01 32.47 16.08
CA SER A 34 32.43 31.44 15.21
C SER A 34 31.63 30.37 15.96
N GLY A 35 31.86 30.21 17.28
CA GLY A 35 31.37 29.10 18.07
C GLY A 35 32.05 27.77 17.74
N LEU A 36 33.09 27.78 16.88
CA LEU A 36 33.73 26.56 16.39
C LEU A 36 35.18 26.46 16.91
N ARG A 37 35.54 25.28 17.41
CA ARG A 37 36.91 24.90 17.78
C ARG A 37 37.79 24.74 16.55
N VAL A 38 37.23 24.07 15.51
CA VAL A 38 37.87 23.81 14.23
C VAL A 38 37.24 24.73 13.18
N ASN A 39 37.93 25.78 12.77
CA ASN A 39 37.43 26.75 11.82
C ASN A 39 38.10 26.63 10.44
N SER A 40 39.30 26.06 10.40
CA SER A 40 40.08 25.90 9.19
C SER A 40 40.83 24.55 9.16
N ALA A 41 41.26 24.14 7.98
CA ALA A 41 42.09 22.93 7.82
C ALA A 41 43.42 22.99 8.58
N LYS A 42 43.89 24.21 8.94
CA LYS A 42 45.10 24.40 9.75
C LYS A 42 44.88 23.99 11.22
N ASP A 43 43.66 24.12 11.73
CA ASP A 43 43.33 23.80 13.12
C ASP A 43 43.28 22.29 13.38
N ASP A 44 42.59 21.57 12.48
CA ASP A 44 42.49 20.11 12.48
C ASP A 44 41.98 19.63 11.10
N ALA A 45 42.91 19.22 10.23
CA ALA A 45 42.56 18.75 8.89
C ALA A 45 41.73 17.45 8.90
N ALA A 46 42.04 16.52 9.81
CA ALA A 46 41.35 15.26 9.93
C ALA A 46 39.94 15.43 10.50
N GLY A 47 39.81 16.21 11.58
CA GLY A 47 38.53 16.55 12.20
C GLY A 47 37.62 17.30 11.25
N LEU A 48 38.14 18.26 10.48
CA LEU A 48 37.39 19.01 9.48
C LEU A 48 36.85 18.06 8.37
N ALA A 49 37.68 17.16 7.84
CA ALA A 49 37.26 16.22 6.79
C ALA A 49 36.17 15.26 7.29
N ILE A 50 36.27 14.78 8.53
CA ILE A 50 35.26 13.94 9.15
C ILE A 50 33.94 14.73 9.37
N ALA A 51 34.03 15.93 9.92
CA ALA A 51 32.87 16.78 10.19
C ALA A 51 32.15 17.18 8.90
N GLU A 52 32.89 17.49 7.82
CA GLU A 52 32.27 17.82 6.52
C GLU A 52 31.56 16.62 5.89
N ARG A 53 32.13 15.41 6.01
CA ARG A 53 31.44 14.18 5.61
C ARG A 53 30.15 13.95 6.42
N MET A 54 30.20 14.17 7.74
CA MET A 54 29.00 14.08 8.60
C MET A 54 27.96 15.13 8.19
N ASN A 55 28.38 16.37 7.90
CA ASN A 55 27.50 17.44 7.44
C ASN A 55 26.80 17.06 6.13
N THR A 56 27.52 16.49 5.18
CA THR A 56 26.98 16.00 3.92
C THR A 56 25.95 14.88 4.16
N GLN A 57 26.23 13.95 5.08
CA GLN A 57 25.30 12.90 5.47
C GLN A 57 24.04 13.47 6.13
N VAL A 58 24.16 14.42 7.07
CA VAL A 58 23.01 15.07 7.72
C VAL A 58 22.13 15.79 6.69
N ARG A 59 22.73 16.50 5.75
CA ARG A 59 21.97 17.13 4.64
C ARG A 59 21.26 16.09 3.78
N GLY A 60 21.94 14.99 3.45
CA GLY A 60 21.35 13.87 2.71
C GLY A 60 20.17 13.24 3.45
N LEU A 61 20.31 12.98 4.75
CA LEU A 61 19.25 12.42 5.60
C LEU A 61 18.03 13.36 5.70
N ASN A 62 18.25 14.68 5.79
CA ASN A 62 17.15 15.64 5.81
C ASN A 62 16.37 15.66 4.49
N VAL A 63 17.04 15.46 3.35
CA VAL A 63 16.36 15.28 2.06
C VAL A 63 15.63 13.92 2.03
N ALA A 64 16.26 12.87 2.52
CA ALA A 64 15.69 11.53 2.61
C ALA A 64 14.40 11.50 3.45
N ALA A 65 14.36 12.23 4.57
CA ALA A 65 13.16 12.39 5.37
C ALA A 65 12.01 13.06 4.60
N ARG A 66 12.31 14.08 3.78
CA ARG A 66 11.29 14.69 2.89
C ARG A 66 10.81 13.71 1.83
N ASN A 67 11.71 13.00 1.17
CA ASN A 67 11.35 11.99 0.18
C ASN A 67 10.47 10.88 0.78
N ALA A 68 10.74 10.46 2.02
CA ALA A 68 9.92 9.48 2.72
C ALA A 68 8.50 10.03 3.00
N ASN A 69 8.38 11.32 3.40
CA ASN A 69 7.08 11.97 3.57
C ASN A 69 6.31 12.12 2.24
N ASP A 70 7.02 12.33 1.13
CA ASP A 70 6.41 12.32 -0.21
C ASP A 70 5.85 10.93 -0.54
N GLY A 71 6.57 9.85 -0.16
CA GLY A 71 6.11 8.48 -0.27
C GLY A 71 4.86 8.20 0.57
N ILE A 72 4.80 8.71 1.81
CA ILE A 72 3.61 8.64 2.67
C ILE A 72 2.44 9.36 2.01
N SER A 73 2.65 10.57 1.49
CA SER A 73 1.60 11.36 0.84
C SER A 73 1.04 10.69 -0.42
N LEU A 74 1.90 10.03 -1.21
CA LEU A 74 1.48 9.21 -2.34
C LEU A 74 0.60 8.05 -1.88
N ALA A 75 1.04 7.30 -0.85
CA ALA A 75 0.30 6.17 -0.32
C ALA A 75 -1.06 6.58 0.26
N GLN A 76 -1.13 7.69 0.99
CA GLN A 76 -2.36 8.26 1.54
C GLN A 76 -3.32 8.72 0.43
N THR A 77 -2.80 9.31 -0.64
CA THR A 77 -3.62 9.71 -1.80
C THR A 77 -4.26 8.50 -2.47
N ALA A 78 -3.46 7.43 -2.69
CA ALA A 78 -3.97 6.18 -3.25
C ALA A 78 -4.99 5.50 -2.32
N GLU A 79 -4.71 5.44 -1.03
CA GLU A 79 -5.60 4.84 -0.03
C GLU A 79 -6.94 5.60 0.08
N GLY A 80 -6.90 6.92 0.08
CA GLY A 80 -8.11 7.74 0.10
C GLY A 80 -9.01 7.50 -1.11
N ALA A 81 -8.41 7.36 -2.31
CA ALA A 81 -9.14 7.00 -3.52
C ALA A 81 -9.71 5.58 -3.45
N LEU A 82 -8.92 4.59 -2.97
CA LEU A 82 -9.38 3.21 -2.78
C LEU A 82 -10.48 3.10 -1.73
N GLY A 83 -10.47 3.94 -0.69
CA GLY A 83 -11.55 4.03 0.28
C GLY A 83 -12.89 4.39 -0.39
N LYS A 84 -12.88 5.40 -1.28
CA LYS A 84 -14.08 5.80 -2.03
C LYS A 84 -14.55 4.73 -3.02
N VAL A 85 -13.61 4.05 -3.68
CA VAL A 85 -13.94 2.89 -4.51
C VAL A 85 -14.60 1.79 -3.66
N GLY A 86 -14.06 1.49 -2.48
CA GLY A 86 -14.64 0.51 -1.55
C GLY A 86 -16.08 0.88 -1.12
N ASP A 87 -16.32 2.15 -0.76
CA ASP A 87 -17.67 2.63 -0.38
C ASP A 87 -18.68 2.40 -1.53
N MET A 88 -18.29 2.69 -2.77
CA MET A 88 -19.14 2.51 -3.95
C MET A 88 -19.38 1.03 -4.27
N LEU A 89 -18.35 0.19 -4.16
CA LEU A 89 -18.50 -1.26 -4.35
C LEU A 89 -19.46 -1.87 -3.31
N GLN A 90 -19.40 -1.43 -2.06
CA GLN A 90 -20.35 -1.83 -1.02
C GLN A 90 -21.77 -1.43 -1.39
N ARG A 91 -21.98 -0.21 -1.86
CA ARG A 91 -23.29 0.27 -2.32
C ARG A 91 -23.80 -0.53 -3.52
N MET A 92 -22.92 -0.82 -4.50
CA MET A 92 -23.28 -1.69 -5.63
C MET A 92 -23.69 -3.08 -5.14
N ARG A 93 -22.99 -3.62 -4.13
CA ARG A 93 -23.30 -4.92 -3.53
C ARG A 93 -24.68 -4.91 -2.84
N GLU A 94 -25.02 -3.85 -2.10
CA GLU A 94 -26.35 -3.70 -1.52
C GLU A 94 -27.44 -3.74 -2.59
N LEU A 95 -27.25 -3.00 -3.68
CA LEU A 95 -28.18 -2.98 -4.83
C LEU A 95 -28.29 -4.36 -5.49
N ALA A 96 -27.18 -5.08 -5.64
CA ALA A 96 -27.17 -6.43 -6.20
C ALA A 96 -27.92 -7.43 -5.29
N VAL A 97 -27.72 -7.33 -3.97
CA VAL A 97 -28.48 -8.16 -2.99
C VAL A 97 -29.97 -7.80 -3.03
N GLN A 98 -30.31 -6.53 -3.14
CA GLN A 98 -31.70 -6.09 -3.31
C GLN A 98 -32.29 -6.66 -4.60
N ALA A 99 -31.57 -6.56 -5.73
CA ALA A 99 -32.02 -7.06 -7.03
C ALA A 99 -32.20 -8.60 -7.08
N ALA A 100 -31.43 -9.33 -6.28
CA ALA A 100 -31.54 -10.79 -6.16
C ALA A 100 -32.82 -11.27 -5.44
N ASN A 101 -33.64 -10.35 -4.90
CA ASN A 101 -34.89 -10.72 -4.26
C ASN A 101 -35.98 -10.97 -5.32
N ALA A 102 -36.62 -12.14 -5.25
CA ALA A 102 -37.68 -12.57 -6.16
C ALA A 102 -38.93 -11.66 -6.19
N THR A 103 -39.12 -10.80 -5.18
CA THR A 103 -40.23 -9.85 -5.13
C THR A 103 -40.07 -8.67 -6.06
N ASN A 104 -38.87 -8.41 -6.61
CA ASN A 104 -38.63 -7.31 -7.53
C ASN A 104 -39.16 -7.66 -8.93
N SER A 105 -39.84 -6.72 -9.54
CA SER A 105 -40.25 -6.81 -10.93
C SER A 105 -39.03 -6.58 -11.88
N ALA A 106 -39.17 -6.91 -13.16
CA ALA A 106 -38.15 -6.62 -14.14
C ALA A 106 -37.84 -5.11 -14.27
N ASP A 107 -38.82 -4.26 -14.05
CA ASP A 107 -38.65 -2.81 -14.13
C ASP A 107 -37.96 -2.26 -12.87
N ASP A 108 -38.24 -2.82 -11.69
CA ASP A 108 -37.50 -2.47 -10.46
C ASP A 108 -36.02 -2.83 -10.61
N ARG A 109 -35.71 -4.03 -11.14
CA ARG A 109 -34.31 -4.44 -11.42
C ARG A 109 -33.62 -3.54 -12.44
N LYS A 110 -34.34 -3.07 -13.46
CA LYS A 110 -33.78 -2.07 -14.41
C LYS A 110 -33.45 -0.74 -13.72
N ALA A 111 -34.28 -0.29 -12.77
CA ALA A 111 -34.01 0.91 -11.99
C ALA A 111 -32.74 0.72 -11.12
N LEU A 112 -32.63 -0.43 -10.43
CA LEU A 112 -31.43 -0.80 -9.65
C LEU A 112 -30.18 -0.89 -10.55
N GLN A 113 -30.30 -1.48 -11.75
CA GLN A 113 -29.23 -1.54 -12.72
C GLN A 113 -28.73 -0.16 -13.13
N SER A 114 -29.63 0.80 -13.29
CA SER A 114 -29.27 2.18 -13.63
C SER A 114 -28.40 2.82 -12.55
N GLU A 115 -28.72 2.60 -11.27
CA GLU A 115 -27.90 3.07 -10.14
C GLU A 115 -26.53 2.34 -10.11
N VAL A 116 -26.50 1.03 -10.31
CA VAL A 116 -25.27 0.25 -10.38
C VAL A 116 -24.36 0.76 -11.49
N MET A 117 -24.90 1.09 -12.66
CA MET A 117 -24.11 1.65 -13.78
C MET A 117 -23.50 3.00 -13.43
N GLN A 118 -24.24 3.89 -12.76
CA GLN A 118 -23.73 5.19 -12.33
C GLN A 118 -22.58 5.03 -11.30
N LEU A 119 -22.73 4.14 -10.34
CA LEU A 119 -21.69 3.84 -9.36
C LEU A 119 -20.45 3.22 -10.04
N ARG A 120 -20.63 2.31 -10.98
CA ARG A 120 -19.54 1.74 -11.78
C ARG A 120 -18.75 2.80 -12.55
N ASP A 121 -19.47 3.72 -13.21
CA ASP A 121 -18.85 4.79 -13.97
C ASP A 121 -18.08 5.75 -13.04
N GLU A 122 -18.59 5.97 -11.82
CA GLU A 122 -17.89 6.78 -10.83
C GLU A 122 -16.63 6.06 -10.27
N VAL A 123 -16.68 4.72 -10.07
CA VAL A 123 -15.49 3.93 -9.75
C VAL A 123 -14.42 4.10 -10.83
N ASP A 124 -14.81 3.96 -12.09
CA ASP A 124 -13.88 4.11 -13.23
C ASP A 124 -13.31 5.54 -13.32
N ARG A 125 -14.15 6.55 -13.03
CA ARG A 125 -13.72 7.95 -12.98
C ARG A 125 -12.68 8.19 -11.90
N ILE A 126 -12.88 7.63 -10.70
CA ILE A 126 -11.93 7.75 -9.59
C ILE A 126 -10.63 7.00 -9.93
N ALA A 127 -10.72 5.78 -10.46
CA ALA A 127 -9.57 4.99 -10.86
C ALA A 127 -8.68 5.74 -11.86
N LYS A 128 -9.27 6.35 -12.88
CA LYS A 128 -8.59 7.15 -13.89
C LYS A 128 -8.19 8.54 -13.39
N GLY A 129 -8.90 9.08 -12.39
CA GLY A 129 -8.68 10.42 -11.84
C GLY A 129 -7.55 10.47 -10.82
N ALA A 130 -7.40 9.43 -10.00
CA ALA A 130 -6.44 9.38 -8.91
C ALA A 130 -5.00 9.56 -9.41
N SER A 131 -4.36 10.66 -9.00
CA SER A 131 -3.00 10.98 -9.42
C SER A 131 -2.24 11.69 -8.31
N PHE A 132 -0.92 11.51 -8.28
CA PHE A 132 0.00 12.21 -7.42
C PHE A 132 1.12 12.82 -8.27
N ASN A 133 1.27 14.14 -8.19
CA ASN A 133 2.26 14.88 -8.99
C ASN A 133 2.26 14.51 -10.49
N GLY A 134 1.05 14.38 -11.07
CA GLY A 134 0.85 14.03 -12.49
C GLY A 134 1.00 12.55 -12.83
N LYS A 135 1.43 11.70 -11.90
CA LYS A 135 1.47 10.24 -12.09
C LYS A 135 0.14 9.63 -11.67
N LYS A 136 -0.47 8.85 -12.55
CA LYS A 136 -1.66 8.06 -12.23
C LYS A 136 -1.30 6.93 -11.26
N LEU A 137 -2.20 6.60 -10.34
CA LEU A 137 -1.93 5.63 -9.27
C LEU A 137 -2.74 4.34 -9.43
N LEU A 138 -3.99 4.43 -9.92
CA LEU A 138 -4.97 3.35 -9.84
C LEU A 138 -5.47 2.87 -11.21
N ASP A 139 -4.90 3.36 -12.30
CA ASP A 139 -5.29 3.02 -13.67
C ASP A 139 -4.41 1.92 -14.31
N GLY A 140 -3.61 1.23 -13.50
CA GLY A 140 -2.70 0.18 -13.96
C GLY A 140 -1.41 0.67 -14.61
N SER A 141 -1.24 1.98 -14.82
CA SER A 141 0.00 2.54 -15.39
C SER A 141 1.12 2.69 -14.35
N PHE A 142 0.79 2.63 -13.05
CA PHE A 142 1.76 2.71 -11.98
C PHE A 142 2.48 1.38 -11.79
N THR A 143 3.72 1.29 -12.29
CA THR A 143 4.51 0.05 -12.21
C THR A 143 5.36 -0.04 -10.95
N ALA A 144 6.08 1.04 -10.63
CA ALA A 144 6.84 1.17 -9.40
C ALA A 144 7.34 2.62 -9.21
N ALA A 145 7.56 3.02 -7.96
CA ALA A 145 8.28 4.24 -7.61
C ALA A 145 9.29 3.97 -6.51
N THR A 146 10.54 4.36 -6.73
CA THR A 146 11.61 4.21 -5.74
C THR A 146 11.83 5.55 -5.05
N PHE A 147 11.76 5.54 -3.72
CA PHE A 147 12.03 6.68 -2.87
C PHE A 147 13.37 6.50 -2.17
N GLN A 148 14.30 7.44 -2.39
CA GLN A 148 15.59 7.47 -1.70
C GLN A 148 15.37 7.95 -0.26
N ILE A 149 15.59 7.06 0.71
CA ILE A 149 15.32 7.27 2.13
C ILE A 149 16.60 7.25 2.99
N GLY A 150 17.74 7.36 2.38
CA GLY A 150 19.03 7.44 3.07
C GLY A 150 20.01 8.33 2.34
N ALA A 151 21.13 8.64 3.02
CA ALA A 151 22.17 9.50 2.49
C ALA A 151 23.10 8.80 1.48
N ASN A 152 23.08 7.46 1.44
CA ASN A 152 23.95 6.68 0.57
C ASN A 152 23.18 6.13 -0.63
N SER A 153 23.90 5.85 -1.72
CA SER A 153 23.34 5.19 -2.88
C SER A 153 22.81 3.79 -2.50
N GLY A 154 21.58 3.47 -2.87
CA GLY A 154 20.93 2.19 -2.58
C GLY A 154 20.02 2.18 -1.36
N ASP A 155 20.07 3.20 -0.50
CA ASP A 155 19.17 3.33 0.64
C ASP A 155 17.78 3.78 0.16
N SER A 156 16.95 2.86 -0.32
CA SER A 156 15.66 3.19 -0.92
C SER A 156 14.53 2.26 -0.49
N ILE A 157 13.31 2.79 -0.47
CA ILE A 157 12.07 2.01 -0.40
C ILE A 157 11.40 2.09 -1.77
N THR A 158 11.08 0.93 -2.33
CA THR A 158 10.30 0.83 -3.56
C THR A 158 8.85 0.57 -3.22
N VAL A 159 7.97 1.43 -3.71
CA VAL A 159 6.53 1.20 -3.81
C VAL A 159 6.32 0.38 -5.06
N GLY A 160 5.86 -0.86 -4.91
CA GLY A 160 5.57 -1.74 -6.05
C GLY A 160 4.39 -1.24 -6.89
N SER A 161 3.98 -2.05 -7.87
CA SER A 161 2.78 -1.75 -8.66
C SER A 161 1.55 -1.68 -7.77
N LEU A 162 0.73 -0.65 -7.98
CA LEU A 162 -0.57 -0.54 -7.35
C LEU A 162 -1.61 -1.30 -8.18
N ALA A 163 -2.67 -1.76 -7.52
CA ALA A 163 -3.75 -2.46 -8.20
C ALA A 163 -4.42 -1.55 -9.24
N ASP A 164 -4.68 -2.12 -10.41
CA ASP A 164 -5.55 -1.50 -11.40
C ASP A 164 -7.00 -1.63 -10.94
N THR A 165 -7.61 -0.49 -10.62
CA THR A 165 -8.99 -0.44 -10.13
C THR A 165 -9.99 0.09 -11.15
N ARG A 166 -9.59 0.11 -12.44
CA ARG A 166 -10.55 0.39 -13.51
C ARG A 166 -11.66 -0.66 -13.52
N ALA A 167 -12.86 -0.24 -13.87
CA ALA A 167 -14.02 -1.10 -13.88
C ALA A 167 -13.81 -2.40 -14.68
N SER A 168 -13.01 -2.36 -15.75
CA SER A 168 -12.71 -3.53 -16.59
C SER A 168 -11.69 -4.51 -16.02
N GLN A 169 -10.92 -4.12 -14.99
CA GLN A 169 -9.85 -4.93 -14.40
C GLN A 169 -10.13 -5.31 -12.95
N LEU A 170 -11.02 -4.57 -12.32
CA LEU A 170 -11.39 -4.79 -10.93
C LEU A 170 -12.32 -6.01 -10.84
N SER A 171 -11.93 -7.00 -10.05
CA SER A 171 -12.55 -8.32 -9.98
C SER A 171 -12.03 -9.30 -11.03
N SER A 172 -11.91 -10.56 -10.62
CA SER A 172 -11.64 -11.68 -11.51
C SER A 172 -12.29 -12.92 -10.87
N ILE A 173 -13.46 -13.30 -11.40
CA ILE A 173 -14.18 -14.49 -10.93
C ILE A 173 -14.26 -15.53 -12.01
N ALA A 174 -14.26 -16.80 -11.61
CA ALA A 174 -14.57 -17.90 -12.50
C ALA A 174 -15.92 -18.54 -12.08
N TYR A 175 -16.75 -18.81 -13.05
CA TYR A 175 -18.03 -19.52 -12.87
C TYR A 175 -18.33 -20.36 -14.10
N ALA A 176 -19.16 -21.39 -13.93
CA ALA A 176 -19.70 -22.13 -15.05
C ALA A 176 -21.22 -22.00 -15.02
N ALA A 177 -21.82 -21.74 -16.16
CA ALA A 177 -23.26 -21.57 -16.28
C ALA A 177 -23.83 -22.35 -17.45
N VAL A 178 -25.08 -22.69 -17.32
CA VAL A 178 -25.88 -23.26 -18.40
C VAL A 178 -27.31 -22.77 -18.26
N THR A 179 -27.96 -22.46 -19.38
CA THR A 179 -29.38 -22.18 -19.44
C THR A 179 -30.05 -23.34 -20.21
N VAL A 180 -30.97 -24.03 -19.56
CA VAL A 180 -31.85 -24.98 -20.20
C VAL A 180 -33.16 -24.27 -20.50
N ALA A 181 -33.32 -23.89 -21.76
CA ALA A 181 -34.41 -23.04 -22.20
C ALA A 181 -35.61 -23.84 -22.69
N GLY A 182 -36.80 -23.25 -22.59
CA GLY A 182 -38.01 -23.71 -23.25
C GLY A 182 -38.60 -25.00 -22.70
N ILE A 183 -38.47 -25.26 -21.39
CA ILE A 183 -39.10 -26.42 -20.74
C ILE A 183 -40.60 -26.19 -20.69
N ASN A 184 -41.37 -27.01 -21.42
CA ASN A 184 -42.82 -26.89 -21.45
C ASN A 184 -43.46 -27.40 -20.15
N LEU A 185 -44.39 -26.64 -19.63
CA LEU A 185 -45.18 -27.00 -18.43
C LEU A 185 -46.53 -27.64 -18.76
N ASP A 186 -46.90 -27.73 -20.02
CA ASP A 186 -48.15 -28.23 -20.52
C ASP A 186 -48.11 -29.73 -20.96
N GLY A 187 -46.93 -30.36 -20.84
CA GLY A 187 -46.73 -31.77 -21.22
C GLY A 187 -46.28 -32.02 -22.65
N THR A 188 -46.08 -30.98 -23.48
CA THR A 188 -45.50 -31.10 -24.83
C THR A 188 -43.97 -31.14 -24.77
N PRO A 189 -43.27 -32.13 -25.36
CA PRO A 189 -41.80 -32.23 -25.26
C PRO A 189 -41.07 -31.03 -25.87
N PRO A 190 -39.96 -30.55 -25.24
CA PRO A 190 -39.34 -31.07 -24.00
C PRO A 190 -40.16 -30.66 -22.75
N ALA A 191 -40.73 -31.65 -22.04
CA ALA A 191 -41.61 -31.41 -20.91
C ALA A 191 -41.36 -32.38 -19.74
N ILE A 192 -41.76 -31.97 -18.56
CA ILE A 192 -41.82 -32.81 -17.39
C ILE A 192 -43.09 -33.69 -17.51
N THR A 193 -42.89 -34.99 -17.67
CA THR A 193 -43.97 -35.98 -17.79
C THR A 193 -44.08 -36.91 -16.59
N SER A 194 -43.00 -37.06 -15.82
CA SER A 194 -42.99 -37.89 -14.60
C SER A 194 -43.14 -36.97 -13.35
N LEU A 195 -44.28 -37.12 -12.69
CA LEU A 195 -44.61 -36.40 -11.45
C LEU A 195 -44.48 -37.27 -10.20
N THR A 196 -44.00 -38.52 -10.36
CA THR A 196 -43.80 -39.46 -9.23
C THR A 196 -42.69 -38.97 -8.30
N ALA A 197 -42.70 -39.43 -7.05
CA ALA A 197 -41.63 -39.09 -6.10
C ALA A 197 -40.28 -39.62 -6.61
N ILE A 198 -39.23 -38.84 -6.40
CA ILE A 198 -37.84 -39.21 -6.67
C ILE A 198 -37.23 -39.65 -5.35
N PRO A 199 -36.69 -40.86 -5.24
CA PRO A 199 -36.19 -41.41 -3.98
C PRO A 199 -34.87 -40.74 -3.58
N ALA A 200 -34.52 -40.85 -2.28
CA ALA A 200 -33.19 -40.47 -1.81
C ALA A 200 -32.15 -41.54 -2.19
N PRO A 201 -30.89 -41.19 -2.40
CA PRO A 201 -29.78 -42.13 -2.48
C PRO A 201 -29.70 -43.05 -1.24
N PRO A 202 -29.22 -44.30 -1.36
CA PRO A 202 -28.58 -44.92 -2.53
C PRO A 202 -29.56 -45.63 -3.50
N ALA A 203 -30.82 -45.22 -3.56
CA ALA A 203 -31.79 -45.84 -4.47
C ALA A 203 -31.48 -45.51 -5.94
N THR A 204 -31.90 -46.40 -6.85
CA THR A 204 -31.89 -46.11 -8.28
C THR A 204 -32.83 -44.93 -8.58
N ASN A 205 -32.43 -44.07 -9.53
CA ASN A 205 -33.11 -42.81 -9.91
C ASN A 205 -33.02 -41.69 -8.87
N ALA A 206 -32.02 -41.70 -7.98
CA ALA A 206 -31.71 -40.57 -7.11
C ALA A 206 -30.93 -39.50 -7.86
N LEU A 207 -31.24 -38.24 -7.57
CA LEU A 207 -30.57 -37.10 -8.22
C LEU A 207 -29.28 -36.72 -7.48
N ASP A 208 -28.21 -36.60 -8.24
CA ASP A 208 -26.90 -36.19 -7.72
C ASP A 208 -26.20 -35.19 -8.64
N ILE A 209 -25.32 -34.36 -8.04
CA ILE A 209 -24.48 -33.39 -8.74
C ILE A 209 -23.04 -33.68 -8.33
N THR A 210 -22.15 -33.89 -9.29
CA THR A 210 -20.72 -34.06 -9.04
C THR A 210 -19.95 -32.87 -9.48
N VAL A 211 -19.17 -32.27 -8.54
CA VAL A 211 -18.28 -31.13 -8.79
C VAL A 211 -16.90 -31.47 -8.26
N ASN A 212 -15.89 -31.41 -9.10
CA ASN A 212 -14.51 -31.80 -8.72
C ASN A 212 -14.39 -33.24 -8.13
N GLY A 213 -15.14 -34.19 -8.69
CA GLY A 213 -15.12 -35.56 -8.19
C GLY A 213 -15.84 -35.77 -6.84
N VAL A 214 -16.44 -34.75 -6.27
CA VAL A 214 -17.28 -34.85 -5.07
C VAL A 214 -18.74 -34.87 -5.49
N THR A 215 -19.40 -35.98 -5.21
CA THR A 215 -20.82 -36.15 -5.49
C THR A 215 -21.66 -35.64 -4.33
N THR A 216 -22.59 -34.75 -4.62
CA THR A 216 -23.54 -34.15 -3.68
C THR A 216 -24.94 -34.70 -4.03
N GLU A 217 -25.53 -35.40 -3.10
CA GLU A 217 -26.86 -35.98 -3.24
C GLU A 217 -27.95 -34.95 -2.92
N LEU A 218 -28.92 -34.78 -3.80
CA LEU A 218 -30.01 -33.79 -3.61
C LEU A 218 -31.07 -34.21 -2.61
N GLY A 219 -31.11 -35.51 -2.30
CA GLY A 219 -32.11 -36.12 -1.39
C GLY A 219 -33.43 -36.45 -2.09
N ALA A 220 -34.41 -36.93 -1.29
CA ALA A 220 -35.71 -37.28 -1.81
C ALA A 220 -36.52 -36.06 -2.24
N ILE A 221 -37.22 -36.14 -3.35
CA ILE A 221 -38.17 -35.16 -3.85
C ILE A 221 -39.58 -35.76 -3.86
N ALA A 222 -40.53 -35.08 -3.24
CA ALA A 222 -41.92 -35.57 -3.15
C ALA A 222 -42.58 -35.65 -4.53
N ALA A 223 -43.67 -36.41 -4.63
CA ALA A 223 -44.51 -36.39 -5.83
C ALA A 223 -45.07 -34.97 -6.04
N ALA A 224 -45.11 -34.51 -7.30
CA ALA A 224 -45.63 -33.22 -7.68
C ALA A 224 -47.05 -33.33 -8.28
N GLY A 225 -47.87 -32.33 -8.05
CA GLY A 225 -49.20 -32.23 -8.64
C GLY A 225 -49.21 -31.76 -10.08
N ASN A 226 -48.14 -31.04 -10.50
CA ASN A 226 -47.99 -30.52 -11.86
C ASN A 226 -46.51 -30.27 -12.20
N ALA A 227 -46.22 -29.99 -13.47
CA ALA A 227 -44.86 -29.77 -13.96
C ALA A 227 -44.19 -28.52 -13.34
N ARG A 228 -44.94 -27.45 -13.09
CA ARG A 228 -44.44 -26.22 -12.45
C ARG A 228 -43.97 -26.47 -11.01
N GLU A 229 -44.79 -27.23 -10.24
CA GLU A 229 -44.43 -27.66 -8.89
C GLU A 229 -43.17 -28.54 -8.89
N ARG A 230 -43.07 -29.49 -9.84
CA ARG A 230 -41.90 -30.35 -10.01
C ARG A 230 -40.65 -29.53 -10.27
N MET A 231 -40.72 -28.51 -11.15
CA MET A 231 -39.62 -27.62 -11.44
C MET A 231 -39.17 -26.83 -10.21
N GLY A 232 -40.12 -26.28 -9.44
CA GLY A 232 -39.85 -25.62 -8.17
C GLY A 232 -39.13 -26.53 -7.16
N GLN A 233 -39.62 -27.80 -7.01
CA GLN A 233 -39.00 -28.78 -6.12
C GLN A 233 -37.56 -29.14 -6.54
N ILE A 234 -37.28 -29.24 -7.85
CA ILE A 234 -35.92 -29.49 -8.38
C ILE A 234 -35.00 -28.32 -8.08
N ALA A 235 -35.43 -27.07 -8.38
CA ALA A 235 -34.67 -25.87 -8.11
C ALA A 235 -34.41 -25.74 -6.61
N GLU A 236 -35.39 -25.98 -5.76
CA GLU A 236 -35.24 -25.97 -4.31
C GLU A 236 -34.24 -27.03 -3.83
N ALA A 237 -34.30 -28.25 -4.35
CA ALA A 237 -33.39 -29.34 -3.98
C ALA A 237 -31.91 -28.97 -4.34
N ILE A 238 -31.68 -28.39 -5.53
CA ILE A 238 -30.37 -27.91 -5.95
C ILE A 238 -29.91 -26.75 -5.01
N ASN A 239 -30.77 -25.77 -4.78
CA ASN A 239 -30.43 -24.58 -3.97
C ASN A 239 -30.20 -24.94 -2.49
N ARG A 240 -30.94 -25.90 -1.93
CA ARG A 240 -30.70 -26.42 -0.58
C ARG A 240 -29.30 -26.98 -0.40
N LYS A 241 -28.73 -27.55 -1.46
CA LYS A 241 -27.38 -28.13 -1.49
C LYS A 241 -26.32 -27.20 -2.13
N SER A 242 -26.68 -25.96 -2.42
CA SER A 242 -25.78 -25.01 -3.11
C SER A 242 -24.49 -24.71 -2.35
N ALA A 243 -24.53 -24.65 -1.02
CA ALA A 243 -23.33 -24.46 -0.19
C ALA A 243 -22.35 -25.66 -0.31
N GLU A 244 -22.84 -26.86 -0.50
CA GLU A 244 -22.04 -28.07 -0.61
C GLU A 244 -21.58 -28.32 -2.06
N SER A 245 -22.52 -28.30 -3.01
CA SER A 245 -22.24 -28.51 -4.43
C SER A 245 -21.58 -27.30 -5.11
N GLY A 246 -21.87 -26.08 -4.64
CA GLY A 246 -21.51 -24.85 -5.31
C GLY A 246 -22.37 -24.50 -6.52
N VAL A 247 -23.46 -25.26 -6.73
CA VAL A 247 -24.40 -25.07 -7.85
C VAL A 247 -25.68 -24.44 -7.34
N SER A 248 -26.16 -23.41 -8.04
CA SER A 248 -27.44 -22.77 -7.77
C SER A 248 -28.34 -22.81 -9.01
N ALA A 249 -29.65 -22.98 -8.79
CA ALA A 249 -30.65 -23.04 -9.84
C ALA A 249 -31.61 -21.82 -9.75
N PHE A 250 -31.89 -21.22 -10.87
CA PHE A 250 -32.82 -20.11 -11.04
C PHE A 250 -33.87 -20.50 -12.08
N VAL A 251 -35.14 -20.35 -11.77
CA VAL A 251 -36.26 -20.64 -12.67
C VAL A 251 -36.81 -19.31 -13.20
N VAL A 252 -36.78 -19.16 -14.50
CA VAL A 252 -37.29 -17.98 -15.19
C VAL A 252 -38.55 -18.38 -15.96
N ASP A 253 -39.68 -17.78 -15.58
CA ASP A 253 -40.95 -18.00 -16.28
C ASP A 253 -41.03 -17.06 -17.51
N ASN A 254 -41.16 -17.65 -18.69
CA ASN A 254 -41.24 -16.90 -19.96
C ASN A 254 -42.65 -16.35 -20.25
N GLY A 255 -43.64 -16.63 -19.39
CA GLY A 255 -45.04 -16.17 -19.55
C GLY A 255 -45.82 -16.81 -20.69
N ASN A 256 -45.22 -17.71 -21.44
CA ASN A 256 -45.83 -18.42 -22.58
C ASN A 256 -46.11 -19.93 -22.31
N GLY A 257 -46.12 -20.33 -21.04
CA GLY A 257 -46.24 -21.73 -20.64
C GLY A 257 -44.94 -22.51 -20.61
N THR A 258 -43.81 -21.84 -20.90
CA THR A 258 -42.46 -22.41 -20.77
C THR A 258 -41.68 -21.74 -19.66
N VAL A 259 -40.73 -22.49 -19.11
CA VAL A 259 -39.74 -21.95 -18.15
C VAL A 259 -38.34 -22.25 -18.65
N ASP A 260 -37.44 -21.35 -18.32
CA ASP A 260 -36.01 -21.57 -18.48
C ASP A 260 -35.41 -21.86 -17.10
N VAL A 261 -34.49 -22.82 -17.04
CA VAL A 261 -33.72 -23.10 -15.83
C VAL A 261 -32.29 -22.68 -16.07
N GLU A 262 -31.87 -21.71 -15.32
CA GLU A 262 -30.50 -21.23 -15.33
C GLU A 262 -29.74 -21.81 -14.15
N LEU A 263 -28.66 -22.57 -14.46
CA LEU A 263 -27.80 -23.18 -13.46
C LEU A 263 -26.45 -22.49 -13.44
N LEU A 264 -25.97 -22.18 -12.25
CA LEU A 264 -24.71 -21.50 -12.02
C LEU A 264 -23.83 -22.29 -11.05
N SER A 265 -22.59 -22.61 -11.44
CA SER A 265 -21.56 -23.18 -10.56
C SER A 265 -20.51 -22.13 -10.22
N SER A 266 -20.25 -21.92 -8.94
CA SER A 266 -19.30 -20.95 -8.42
C SER A 266 -18.03 -21.56 -7.80
N LYS A 267 -17.87 -22.89 -7.83
CA LYS A 267 -16.64 -23.54 -7.37
C LYS A 267 -15.51 -23.37 -8.39
N VAL A 268 -14.34 -23.00 -7.90
CA VAL A 268 -13.15 -22.70 -8.71
C VAL A 268 -12.04 -23.68 -8.40
N ASN A 269 -11.33 -24.13 -9.43
CA ASN A 269 -10.11 -24.92 -9.29
C ASN A 269 -8.97 -24.02 -8.82
N PRO A 270 -8.42 -24.21 -7.61
CA PRO A 270 -7.38 -23.34 -7.07
C PRO A 270 -6.07 -23.42 -7.86
N ALA A 271 -5.83 -24.49 -8.62
CA ALA A 271 -4.61 -24.65 -9.41
C ALA A 271 -4.69 -23.95 -10.77
N THR A 272 -5.87 -23.88 -11.38
CA THR A 272 -6.04 -23.30 -12.72
C THR A 272 -6.77 -21.95 -12.71
N GLY A 273 -7.44 -21.61 -11.59
CA GLY A 273 -8.28 -20.41 -11.49
C GLY A 273 -9.57 -20.49 -12.33
N LEU A 274 -9.86 -21.63 -12.96
CA LEU A 274 -11.07 -21.83 -13.77
C LEU A 274 -12.19 -22.44 -12.94
N ALA A 275 -13.44 -22.17 -13.33
CA ALA A 275 -14.58 -22.83 -12.69
C ALA A 275 -14.58 -24.33 -12.95
N TYR A 276 -14.92 -25.10 -11.92
CA TYR A 276 -15.26 -26.51 -12.13
C TYR A 276 -16.57 -26.61 -12.90
N VAL A 277 -16.57 -27.47 -13.89
CA VAL A 277 -17.77 -27.82 -14.66
C VAL A 277 -18.52 -28.90 -13.91
N PRO A 278 -19.74 -28.64 -13.39
CA PRO A 278 -20.55 -29.64 -12.75
C PRO A 278 -21.02 -30.71 -13.75
N THR A 279 -21.12 -31.93 -13.28
CA THR A 279 -21.80 -33.02 -14.01
C THR A 279 -22.99 -33.47 -13.21
N PHE A 280 -24.10 -33.70 -13.90
CA PHE A 280 -25.35 -34.20 -13.33
C PHE A 280 -25.47 -35.69 -13.58
N GLY A 281 -25.98 -36.40 -12.60
CA GLY A 281 -26.19 -37.84 -12.73
C GLY A 281 -27.13 -38.19 -13.86
N ALA A 282 -27.08 -39.45 -14.30
CA ALA A 282 -27.88 -39.97 -15.44
C ALA A 282 -29.39 -39.92 -15.17
N ASP A 283 -29.81 -39.86 -13.93
CA ASP A 283 -31.20 -39.78 -13.49
C ASP A 283 -31.87 -38.43 -13.70
N PHE A 284 -31.05 -37.41 -14.04
CA PHE A 284 -31.55 -36.13 -14.55
C PHE A 284 -32.06 -36.32 -15.98
N THR A 285 -33.29 -36.72 -16.11
CA THR A 285 -33.95 -36.90 -17.41
C THR A 285 -34.95 -35.76 -17.65
N VAL A 286 -35.20 -35.42 -18.93
CA VAL A 286 -36.21 -34.45 -19.29
C VAL A 286 -37.57 -34.78 -18.71
N ALA A 287 -37.93 -36.08 -18.74
CA ALA A 287 -39.21 -36.58 -18.24
C ALA A 287 -39.38 -36.37 -16.71
N ALA A 288 -38.32 -36.58 -15.92
CA ALA A 288 -38.38 -36.51 -14.45
C ALA A 288 -38.14 -35.13 -13.91
N THR A 289 -37.22 -34.38 -14.53
CA THR A 289 -36.69 -33.09 -13.99
C THR A 289 -36.90 -31.93 -14.93
N GLY A 290 -37.27 -32.13 -16.18
CA GLY A 290 -37.22 -31.13 -17.24
C GLY A 290 -35.83 -30.85 -17.75
N LEU A 291 -34.78 -31.38 -17.10
CA LEU A 291 -33.39 -31.17 -17.43
C LEU A 291 -32.80 -32.49 -17.98
N ALA A 292 -32.34 -32.47 -19.22
CA ALA A 292 -31.32 -33.45 -19.63
C ALA A 292 -30.03 -33.12 -18.86
N PRO A 293 -29.10 -34.08 -18.64
CA PRO A 293 -27.84 -33.74 -17.98
C PRO A 293 -27.22 -32.50 -18.67
N PRO A 294 -27.24 -31.29 -18.01
CA PRO A 294 -26.90 -30.08 -18.69
C PRO A 294 -25.38 -29.99 -18.84
N THR A 295 -24.92 -29.52 -20.01
CA THR A 295 -23.52 -29.30 -20.25
C THR A 295 -23.17 -27.83 -19.88
N PHE A 296 -22.50 -27.65 -18.77
CA PHE A 296 -22.03 -26.34 -18.34
C PHE A 296 -20.90 -25.81 -19.22
N VAL A 297 -20.91 -24.53 -19.43
CA VAL A 297 -19.81 -23.82 -20.07
C VAL A 297 -19.14 -22.96 -18.99
N ALA A 298 -17.85 -23.20 -18.75
CA ALA A 298 -17.06 -22.31 -17.91
C ALA A 298 -16.91 -20.93 -18.59
N ASN A 299 -17.04 -19.87 -17.81
CA ASN A 299 -16.82 -18.53 -18.34
C ASN A 299 -15.37 -18.36 -18.81
N THR A 300 -15.18 -17.55 -19.83
CA THR A 300 -13.85 -17.08 -20.23
C THR A 300 -13.29 -16.09 -19.20
N ALA A 301 -11.97 -15.91 -19.17
CA ALA A 301 -11.34 -14.91 -18.32
C ALA A 301 -11.94 -13.51 -18.55
N ALA A 302 -12.25 -13.16 -19.80
CA ALA A 302 -12.88 -11.88 -20.13
C ALA A 302 -14.30 -11.73 -19.56
N GLN A 303 -15.09 -12.80 -19.51
CA GLN A 303 -16.44 -12.77 -18.92
C GLN A 303 -16.40 -12.72 -17.39
N GLY A 304 -15.35 -13.24 -16.79
CA GLY A 304 -15.13 -13.23 -15.34
C GLY A 304 -14.46 -11.96 -14.83
N ALA A 305 -13.71 -11.27 -15.68
CA ALA A 305 -12.98 -10.06 -15.31
C ALA A 305 -13.90 -8.83 -15.33
N GLY A 306 -13.56 -7.88 -14.48
CA GLY A 306 -14.17 -6.56 -14.45
C GLY A 306 -15.55 -6.50 -13.81
N ILE A 307 -15.81 -5.34 -13.23
CA ILE A 307 -17.15 -4.94 -12.78
C ILE A 307 -17.93 -4.16 -13.86
N ASP A 308 -17.31 -3.90 -15.00
CA ASP A 308 -17.94 -3.24 -16.16
C ASP A 308 -19.08 -4.07 -16.76
N THR A 309 -19.01 -5.39 -16.59
CA THR A 309 -20.02 -6.35 -17.03
C THR A 309 -20.99 -6.77 -15.91
N VAL A 310 -21.05 -6.00 -14.81
CA VAL A 310 -22.01 -6.26 -13.74
C VAL A 310 -23.41 -5.94 -14.21
N ASP A 311 -24.28 -6.94 -14.10
CA ASP A 311 -25.68 -6.88 -14.46
C ASP A 311 -26.52 -7.41 -13.29
N VAL A 312 -27.61 -6.72 -12.93
CA VAL A 312 -28.53 -7.10 -11.86
C VAL A 312 -29.96 -7.19 -12.37
N THR A 313 -30.15 -7.29 -13.68
CA THR A 313 -31.48 -7.34 -14.33
C THR A 313 -32.20 -8.69 -14.17
N SER A 314 -31.46 -9.74 -13.79
CA SER A 314 -32.01 -11.05 -13.46
C SER A 314 -31.44 -11.60 -12.15
N ASP A 315 -32.12 -12.57 -11.55
CA ASP A 315 -31.70 -13.21 -10.29
C ASP A 315 -30.31 -13.83 -10.41
N LYS A 316 -30.07 -14.59 -11.49
CA LYS A 316 -28.76 -15.20 -11.79
C LYS A 316 -27.66 -14.15 -11.93
N ASN A 317 -27.94 -13.09 -12.71
CA ASN A 317 -26.96 -12.03 -12.93
C ASN A 317 -26.68 -11.24 -11.66
N ALA A 318 -27.69 -11.01 -10.83
CA ALA A 318 -27.51 -10.41 -9.51
C ALA A 318 -26.59 -11.24 -8.59
N TRP A 319 -26.71 -12.58 -8.63
CA TRP A 319 -25.79 -13.47 -7.90
C TRP A 319 -24.36 -13.43 -8.44
N ILE A 320 -24.18 -13.39 -9.77
CA ILE A 320 -22.88 -13.20 -10.39
C ILE A 320 -22.31 -11.82 -10.01
N ALA A 321 -23.15 -10.79 -10.01
CA ALA A 321 -22.80 -9.43 -9.59
C ALA A 321 -22.26 -9.40 -8.15
N ILE A 322 -22.97 -10.03 -7.20
CA ILE A 322 -22.51 -10.14 -5.80
C ILE A 322 -21.12 -10.78 -5.73
N LYS A 323 -20.90 -11.88 -6.43
CA LYS A 323 -19.58 -12.55 -6.45
C LYS A 323 -18.49 -11.67 -7.05
N LYS A 324 -18.79 -10.95 -8.14
CA LYS A 324 -17.85 -10.00 -8.75
C LYS A 324 -17.51 -8.88 -7.78
N LEU A 325 -18.49 -8.33 -7.11
CA LEU A 325 -18.33 -7.22 -6.17
C LEU A 325 -17.58 -7.67 -4.90
N ASP A 326 -17.84 -8.88 -4.40
CA ASP A 326 -17.07 -9.46 -3.29
C ASP A 326 -15.58 -9.61 -3.67
N SER A 327 -15.28 -10.15 -4.85
CA SER A 327 -13.91 -10.28 -5.36
C SER A 327 -13.25 -8.90 -5.55
N ALA A 328 -13.99 -7.90 -6.03
CA ALA A 328 -13.51 -6.54 -6.18
C ALA A 328 -13.20 -5.89 -4.82
N LEU A 329 -14.07 -6.08 -3.83
CA LEU A 329 -13.85 -5.60 -2.47
C LEU A 329 -12.62 -6.24 -1.82
N ASP A 330 -12.41 -7.54 -2.01
CA ASP A 330 -11.23 -8.24 -1.51
C ASP A 330 -9.95 -7.67 -2.14
N GLN A 331 -9.95 -7.42 -3.45
CA GLN A 331 -8.82 -6.81 -4.16
C GLN A 331 -8.51 -5.40 -3.66
N VAL A 332 -9.53 -4.56 -3.45
CA VAL A 332 -9.40 -3.21 -2.90
C VAL A 332 -8.87 -3.26 -1.47
N ASN A 333 -9.43 -4.13 -0.62
CA ASN A 333 -9.00 -4.27 0.76
C ASN A 333 -7.56 -4.78 0.88
N HIS A 334 -7.17 -5.74 0.04
CA HIS A 334 -5.78 -6.21 -0.03
C HIS A 334 -4.83 -5.07 -0.42
N SER A 335 -5.21 -4.26 -1.40
CA SER A 335 -4.42 -3.10 -1.85
C SER A 335 -4.30 -2.03 -0.77
N ARG A 336 -5.39 -1.75 -0.04
CA ARG A 336 -5.36 -0.85 1.12
C ARG A 336 -4.46 -1.38 2.23
N GLY A 337 -4.51 -2.68 2.52
CA GLY A 337 -3.63 -3.31 3.51
C GLY A 337 -2.14 -3.16 3.15
N THR A 338 -1.80 -3.36 1.87
CA THR A 338 -0.42 -3.15 1.36
C THR A 338 0.03 -1.70 1.49
N LEU A 339 -0.85 -0.74 1.17
CA LEU A 339 -0.55 0.70 1.33
C LEU A 339 -0.37 1.08 2.80
N GLY A 340 -1.19 0.57 3.72
CA GLY A 340 -1.05 0.79 5.15
C GLY A 340 0.28 0.25 5.70
N ALA A 341 0.66 -0.96 5.29
CA ALA A 341 1.97 -1.52 5.65
C ALA A 341 3.14 -0.68 5.10
N LEU A 342 2.98 -0.13 3.89
CA LEU A 342 3.96 0.74 3.27
C LEU A 342 4.10 2.07 4.02
N GLN A 343 2.99 2.69 4.43
CA GLN A 343 3.00 3.91 5.24
C GLN A 343 3.76 3.68 6.55
N SER A 344 3.46 2.60 7.27
CA SER A 344 4.18 2.25 8.50
C SER A 344 5.68 2.05 8.27
N ARG A 345 6.07 1.46 7.13
CA ARG A 345 7.49 1.34 6.76
C ARG A 345 8.17 2.70 6.54
N PHE A 346 7.50 3.63 5.86
CA PHE A 346 8.02 4.98 5.67
C PHE A 346 8.10 5.76 6.99
N GLU A 347 7.09 5.68 7.85
CA GLU A 347 7.09 6.32 9.17
C GLU A 347 8.26 5.84 10.04
N ASN A 348 8.49 4.53 10.10
CA ASN A 348 9.63 3.95 10.79
C ASN A 348 10.97 4.39 10.16
N ALA A 349 11.03 4.53 8.85
CA ALA A 349 12.21 5.03 8.16
C ALA A 349 12.46 6.50 8.53
N VAL A 350 11.43 7.37 8.54
CA VAL A 350 11.54 8.78 8.96
C VAL A 350 12.06 8.87 10.39
N ALA A 351 11.50 8.10 11.31
CA ALA A 351 11.96 8.08 12.71
C ALA A 351 13.44 7.65 12.81
N SER A 352 13.84 6.61 12.10
CA SER A 352 15.25 6.16 12.05
C SER A 352 16.18 7.21 11.46
N ILE A 353 15.76 7.86 10.37
CA ILE A 353 16.52 8.94 9.71
C ILE A 353 16.74 10.11 10.66
N GLN A 354 15.70 10.51 11.41
CA GLN A 354 15.80 11.61 12.39
C GLN A 354 16.79 11.29 13.50
N ILE A 355 16.74 10.09 14.08
CA ILE A 355 17.70 9.63 15.08
C ILE A 355 19.13 9.63 14.54
N GLN A 356 19.33 9.14 13.30
CA GLN A 356 20.64 9.15 12.66
C GLN A 356 21.16 10.56 12.42
N ALA A 357 20.31 11.47 11.93
CA ALA A 357 20.66 12.86 11.69
C ALA A 357 21.05 13.59 12.98
N GLU A 358 20.30 13.33 14.08
CA GLU A 358 20.61 13.85 15.40
C GLU A 358 21.97 13.35 15.92
N ASN A 359 22.20 12.04 15.86
CA ASN A 359 23.46 11.43 16.31
C ASN A 359 24.66 11.95 15.51
N LEU A 360 24.52 12.07 14.20
CA LEU A 360 25.58 12.63 13.33
C LEU A 360 25.81 14.10 13.61
N SER A 361 24.75 14.87 13.85
CA SER A 361 24.85 16.28 14.21
C SER A 361 25.54 16.47 15.57
N ALA A 362 25.18 15.66 16.56
CA ALA A 362 25.84 15.66 17.87
C ALA A 362 27.31 15.22 17.79
N ALA A 363 27.63 14.22 16.96
CA ALA A 363 29.01 13.79 16.71
C ALA A 363 29.82 14.90 16.02
N ARG A 364 29.24 15.56 15.02
CA ARG A 364 29.85 16.72 14.35
C ARG A 364 30.10 17.85 15.33
N GLY A 365 29.12 18.16 16.21
CA GLY A 365 29.26 19.19 17.24
C GLY A 365 30.44 18.90 18.17
N ARG A 366 30.61 17.66 18.64
CA ARG A 366 31.77 17.28 19.47
C ARG A 366 33.11 17.50 18.78
N ILE A 367 33.18 17.41 17.46
CA ILE A 367 34.40 17.68 16.69
C ILE A 367 34.61 19.17 16.46
N MET A 368 33.57 19.90 16.05
CA MET A 368 33.64 21.23 15.51
C MET A 368 33.41 22.32 16.54
N ASP A 369 32.51 22.09 17.53
CA ASP A 369 32.05 23.16 18.42
C ASP A 369 33.09 23.48 19.50
N ALA A 370 33.18 24.76 19.88
CA ALA A 370 34.01 25.24 20.96
C ALA A 370 33.26 25.18 22.30
N ASP A 371 33.95 24.76 23.35
CA ASP A 371 33.48 24.96 24.72
C ASP A 371 33.64 26.45 25.07
N PHE A 372 32.50 27.13 25.18
CA PHE A 372 32.45 28.56 25.44
C PHE A 372 33.07 28.94 26.77
N ALA A 373 32.93 28.13 27.83
CA ALA A 373 33.50 28.41 29.14
C ALA A 373 35.04 28.30 29.11
N MET A 374 35.56 27.26 28.43
CA MET A 374 37.03 27.11 28.29
C MET A 374 37.61 28.18 27.41
N GLU A 375 36.95 28.59 26.34
CA GLU A 375 37.48 29.60 25.41
C GLU A 375 37.43 31.03 25.99
N THR A 376 36.43 31.39 26.83
CA THR A 376 36.40 32.65 27.57
C THR A 376 37.48 32.71 28.64
N ALA A 377 37.77 31.57 29.30
CA ALA A 377 38.90 31.50 30.24
C ALA A 377 40.24 31.67 29.53
N ASN A 378 40.42 31.05 28.33
CA ASN A 378 41.62 31.19 27.50
C ASN A 378 41.76 32.65 26.99
N LEU A 379 40.67 33.29 26.57
CA LEU A 379 40.64 34.69 26.16
C LEU A 379 41.10 35.61 27.29
N SER A 380 40.51 35.43 28.50
CA SER A 380 40.90 36.26 29.66
C SER A 380 42.37 36.07 30.05
N ARG A 381 42.85 34.81 30.01
CA ARG A 381 44.26 34.46 30.25
C ARG A 381 45.18 35.16 29.20
N ALA A 382 44.83 35.08 27.94
CA ALA A 382 45.61 35.70 26.87
C ALA A 382 45.63 37.22 26.97
N GLN A 383 44.52 37.87 27.38
CA GLN A 383 44.46 39.32 27.65
C GLN A 383 45.37 39.72 28.81
N ILE A 384 45.35 38.98 29.94
CA ILE A 384 46.22 39.23 31.07
C ILE A 384 47.69 39.04 30.68
N LEU A 385 48.03 37.97 29.94
CA LEU A 385 49.38 37.72 29.45
C LEU A 385 49.86 38.79 28.47
N GLN A 386 48.97 39.35 27.64
CA GLN A 386 49.29 40.45 26.75
C GLN A 386 49.65 41.73 27.54
N GLN A 387 48.80 42.06 28.55
CA GLN A 387 49.06 43.20 29.41
C GLN A 387 50.37 43.05 30.20
N ALA A 388 50.56 41.88 30.82
CA ALA A 388 51.80 41.57 31.53
C ALA A 388 53.02 41.56 30.60
N GLY A 389 52.86 40.98 29.38
CA GLY A 389 53.92 40.95 28.36
C GLY A 389 54.37 42.32 27.90
N THR A 390 53.44 43.25 27.68
CA THR A 390 53.80 44.66 27.34
C THR A 390 54.56 45.31 28.45
N ALA A 391 54.15 45.12 29.72
CA ALA A 391 54.86 45.65 30.89
C ALA A 391 56.27 45.01 31.04
N MET A 392 56.40 43.68 30.80
CA MET A 392 57.69 42.98 30.84
C MET A 392 58.66 43.45 29.74
N VAL A 393 58.15 43.68 28.51
CA VAL A 393 58.94 44.23 27.40
C VAL A 393 59.44 45.61 27.75
N ALA A 394 58.59 46.49 28.34
CA ALA A 394 59.00 47.82 28.81
C ALA A 394 60.09 47.71 29.86
N GLN A 395 59.93 46.84 30.87
CA GLN A 395 60.93 46.64 31.91
C GLN A 395 62.23 46.03 31.36
N ALA A 396 62.16 45.06 30.44
CA ALA A 396 63.34 44.45 29.81
C ALA A 396 64.17 45.48 28.97
N ASN A 397 63.50 46.51 28.39
CA ASN A 397 64.17 47.52 27.62
C ASN A 397 64.88 48.57 28.53
N GLN A 398 64.55 48.69 29.81
CA GLN A 398 65.21 49.55 30.77
C GLN A 398 66.47 48.89 31.38
N LEU A 399 66.60 47.60 31.41
CA LEU A 399 67.72 46.86 31.99
C LEU A 399 69.10 47.27 31.42
N PRO A 400 69.32 47.41 30.11
CA PRO A 400 70.59 47.86 29.57
C PRO A 400 70.94 49.29 29.97
N GLN A 401 69.94 50.17 30.16
CA GLN A 401 70.19 51.57 30.59
C GLN A 401 70.63 51.60 32.05
N GLN A 402 70.09 50.78 32.92
CA GLN A 402 70.56 50.67 34.32
C GLN A 402 71.99 50.11 34.40
N VAL A 403 72.36 49.14 33.55
CA VAL A 403 73.73 48.63 33.48
C VAL A 403 74.71 49.74 32.98
N LEU A 404 74.32 50.51 31.95
CA LEU A 404 75.10 51.65 31.47
C LEU A 404 75.25 52.76 32.52
N ALA A 405 74.25 53.04 33.34
CA ALA A 405 74.31 54.00 34.44
C ALA A 405 75.28 53.52 35.53
N LEU A 406 75.32 52.21 35.85
CA LEU A 406 76.29 51.62 36.81
C LEU A 406 77.77 51.62 36.29
N LEU A 407 77.98 51.56 34.97
CA LEU A 407 79.31 51.59 34.35
C LEU A 407 79.82 53.05 34.18
N ARG A 408 78.98 54.06 34.36
CA ARG A 408 79.35 55.45 34.24
C ARG A 408 79.65 56.11 35.60
N ASN A 409 79.40 55.47 36.73
CA ASN A 409 79.81 55.80 38.08
C ASN A 409 81.03 54.93 38.47
#